data_881f40838fc2bdb3893687c49cce0961
#
_entry.id   881f40838fc2bdb3893687c49cce0961
#
_cell.length_a   1.000
_cell.length_b   1.000
_cell.length_c   1.000
_cell.angle_alpha   90.00
_cell.angle_beta   90.00
_cell.angle_gamma   90.00
#
_symmetry.space_group_name_H-M   'P 1'
#
loop_
_entity.id
_entity.type
_entity.pdbx_description
1 polymer ?
#
loop_
_entity_poly.entity_id
_entity_poly.type
_entity_poly.pdbx_seq_one_letter_code
_entity_poly.pdbx_strand_id
1 'polypeptide(L)'
;LNYTVDLIESCKNSLERLYTCRENLDFTLSKGNFGTDESLKEKAAEAKQKFCTAMDDDLNTPDALAAVFDLVKDINTLSATSSKEALETAAAAFDEITGVLGLLYNRKKDEVPAEVTALVEKRAAAKKAKDWATADAIRAELTAMGWAVKDTAQGPQLSKL
;
A
#
# COMPACT_ATOMS: atom_id res chain seq x y z
N LEU A 1 -20.34 -13.28 19.60
CA LEU A 1 -19.14 -13.33 18.77
C LEU A 1 -18.37 -14.59 19.09
N ASN A 2 -18.19 -15.48 18.09
CA ASN A 2 -17.32 -16.64 18.24
C ASN A 2 -15.88 -16.21 17.85
N TYR A 3 -14.99 -16.24 18.82
CA TYR A 3 -13.57 -16.04 18.57
C TYR A 3 -12.93 -17.38 18.20
N THR A 4 -12.47 -17.50 16.96
CA THR A 4 -11.68 -18.64 16.48
C THR A 4 -10.32 -18.15 16.00
N VAL A 5 -9.31 -19.00 16.03
CA VAL A 5 -7.96 -18.69 15.51
C VAL A 5 -8.05 -18.29 14.04
N ASP A 6 -8.81 -19.04 13.24
CA ASP A 6 -8.99 -18.77 11.81
C ASP A 6 -9.60 -17.38 11.55
N LEU A 7 -10.55 -16.95 12.40
CA LEU A 7 -11.14 -15.61 12.27
C LEU A 7 -10.11 -14.51 12.57
N ILE A 8 -9.29 -14.70 13.61
CA ILE A 8 -8.23 -13.77 13.97
C ILE A 8 -7.20 -13.67 12.85
N GLU A 9 -6.77 -14.79 12.28
CA GLU A 9 -5.85 -14.80 11.13
C GLU A 9 -6.45 -14.12 9.90
N SER A 10 -7.73 -14.34 9.61
CA SER A 10 -8.43 -13.66 8.53
C SER A 10 -8.48 -12.14 8.74
N CYS A 11 -8.75 -11.68 9.98
CA CYS A 11 -8.72 -10.26 10.33
C CYS A 11 -7.31 -9.68 10.19
N LYS A 12 -6.28 -10.41 10.62
CA LYS A 12 -4.88 -10.01 10.45
C LYS A 12 -4.54 -9.83 8.97
N ASN A 13 -4.85 -10.81 8.13
CA ASN A 13 -4.62 -10.74 6.70
C ASN A 13 -5.38 -9.56 6.05
N SER A 14 -6.58 -9.27 6.51
CA SER A 14 -7.36 -8.13 6.06
C SER A 14 -6.69 -6.80 6.44
N LEU A 15 -6.18 -6.68 7.66
CA LEU A 15 -5.44 -5.51 8.12
C LEU A 15 -4.14 -5.33 7.35
N GLU A 16 -3.39 -6.40 7.10
CA GLU A 16 -2.16 -6.37 6.28
C GLU A 16 -2.43 -5.86 4.85
N ARG A 17 -3.58 -6.20 4.27
CA ARG A 17 -3.99 -5.66 2.95
C ARG A 17 -4.18 -4.15 2.99
N LEU A 18 -4.69 -3.58 4.07
CA LEU A 18 -4.81 -2.13 4.22
C LEU A 18 -3.44 -1.45 4.30
N TYR A 19 -2.52 -1.99 5.10
CA TYR A 19 -1.14 -1.50 5.17
C TYR A 19 -0.45 -1.56 3.80
N THR A 20 -0.53 -2.71 3.13
CA THR A 20 0.07 -2.90 1.79
C THR A 20 -0.50 -1.92 0.76
N CYS A 21 -1.81 -1.69 0.76
CA CYS A 21 -2.43 -0.72 -0.13
C CYS A 21 -1.86 0.68 0.08
N ARG A 22 -1.71 1.09 1.33
CA ARG A 22 -1.21 2.43 1.67
C ARG A 22 0.28 2.59 1.35
N GLU A 23 1.08 1.55 1.58
CA GLU A 23 2.50 1.51 1.19
C GLU A 23 2.68 1.58 -0.33
N ASN A 24 1.84 0.88 -1.09
CA ASN A 24 1.85 0.93 -2.55
C ASN A 24 1.50 2.34 -3.07
N LEU A 25 0.56 3.03 -2.43
CA LEU A 25 0.24 4.43 -2.74
C LEU A 25 1.44 5.35 -2.49
N ASP A 26 2.09 5.24 -1.33
CA ASP A 26 3.29 6.01 -1.00
C ASP A 26 4.41 5.74 -2.00
N PHE A 27 4.61 4.48 -2.36
CA PHE A 27 5.60 4.09 -3.35
C PHE A 27 5.31 4.71 -4.72
N THR A 28 4.06 4.62 -5.19
CA THR A 28 3.66 5.20 -6.49
C THR A 28 3.85 6.71 -6.50
N LEU A 29 3.44 7.41 -5.44
CA LEU A 29 3.62 8.85 -5.28
C LEU A 29 5.11 9.25 -5.24
N SER A 30 5.97 8.42 -4.65
CA SER A 30 7.41 8.69 -4.55
C SER A 30 8.16 8.55 -5.90
N LYS A 31 7.64 7.74 -6.83
CA LYS A 31 8.31 7.47 -8.11
C LYS A 31 8.10 8.54 -9.18
N GLY A 32 7.08 9.36 -9.06
CA GLY A 32 6.84 10.49 -9.96
C GLY A 32 6.36 10.12 -11.38
N ASN A 33 6.09 8.84 -11.64
CA ASN A 33 5.51 8.38 -12.90
C ASN A 33 3.99 8.31 -12.76
N PHE A 34 3.30 9.33 -13.25
CA PHE A 34 1.85 9.44 -13.13
C PHE A 34 1.18 9.34 -14.49
N GLY A 35 -0.04 8.76 -14.50
CA GLY A 35 -0.95 8.81 -15.63
C GLY A 35 -1.74 10.11 -15.67
N THR A 36 -2.84 10.09 -16.39
CA THR A 36 -3.75 11.25 -16.55
C THR A 36 -5.19 10.92 -16.16
N ASP A 37 -5.44 9.71 -15.66
CA ASP A 37 -6.78 9.26 -15.28
C ASP A 37 -7.19 9.90 -13.94
N GLU A 38 -8.35 10.55 -13.94
CA GLU A 38 -8.93 11.23 -12.78
C GLU A 38 -10.02 10.40 -12.09
N SER A 39 -10.39 9.24 -12.63
CA SER A 39 -11.52 8.42 -12.13
C SER A 39 -11.35 8.01 -10.68
N LEU A 40 -10.11 7.88 -10.20
CA LEU A 40 -9.83 7.54 -8.80
C LEU A 40 -10.29 8.64 -7.82
N LYS A 41 -10.39 9.91 -8.23
CA LYS A 41 -10.98 10.97 -7.40
C LYS A 41 -12.46 10.72 -7.12
N GLU A 42 -13.21 10.35 -8.17
CA GLU A 42 -14.63 10.04 -8.04
C GLU A 42 -14.84 8.81 -7.15
N LYS A 43 -14.01 7.79 -7.33
CA LYS A 43 -14.04 6.58 -6.50
C LYS A 43 -13.71 6.86 -5.03
N ALA A 44 -12.74 7.71 -4.76
CA ALA A 44 -12.41 8.14 -3.40
C ALA A 44 -13.57 8.91 -2.74
N ALA A 45 -14.21 9.82 -3.48
CA ALA A 45 -15.38 10.56 -3.00
C ALA A 45 -16.59 9.62 -2.74
N GLU A 46 -16.85 8.69 -3.66
CA GLU A 46 -17.90 7.66 -3.52
C GLU A 46 -17.68 6.79 -2.27
N ALA A 47 -16.46 6.29 -2.07
CA ALA A 47 -16.12 5.48 -0.91
C ALA A 47 -16.29 6.25 0.40
N LYS A 48 -15.86 7.51 0.46
CA LYS A 48 -16.07 8.38 1.62
C LYS A 48 -17.55 8.59 1.90
N GLN A 49 -18.36 8.83 0.87
CA GLN A 49 -19.80 9.00 1.02
C GLN A 49 -20.46 7.73 1.57
N LYS A 50 -20.13 6.55 1.02
CA LYS A 50 -20.63 5.26 1.51
C LYS A 50 -20.23 5.03 2.97
N PHE A 51 -18.97 5.34 3.31
CA PHE A 51 -18.46 5.24 4.67
C PHE A 51 -19.26 6.12 5.64
N CYS A 52 -19.46 7.39 5.30
CA CYS A 52 -20.25 8.30 6.14
C CYS A 52 -21.69 7.80 6.30
N THR A 53 -22.35 7.39 5.20
CA THR A 53 -23.71 6.84 5.25
C THR A 53 -23.81 5.63 6.19
N ALA A 54 -22.83 4.72 6.14
CA ALA A 54 -22.81 3.55 7.03
C ALA A 54 -22.57 3.95 8.50
N MET A 55 -21.70 4.92 8.75
CA MET A 55 -21.42 5.39 10.12
C MET A 55 -22.59 6.20 10.70
N ASP A 56 -23.35 6.90 9.87
CA ASP A 56 -24.56 7.63 10.26
C ASP A 56 -25.74 6.67 10.55
N ASP A 57 -25.69 5.44 10.01
CA ASP A 57 -26.68 4.39 10.27
C ASP A 57 -26.27 3.55 11.49
N ASP A 58 -26.42 4.13 12.66
CA ASP A 58 -26.15 3.51 13.97
C ASP A 58 -24.75 2.89 14.10
N LEU A 59 -23.73 3.54 13.52
CA LEU A 59 -22.34 3.08 13.50
C LEU A 59 -22.18 1.69 12.85
N ASN A 60 -22.79 1.49 11.70
CA ASN A 60 -22.71 0.25 10.93
C ASN A 60 -21.27 0.00 10.42
N THR A 61 -20.40 -0.43 11.33
CA THR A 61 -18.98 -0.68 11.04
C THR A 61 -18.74 -1.76 9.99
N PRO A 62 -19.54 -2.82 9.83
CA PRO A 62 -19.40 -3.76 8.72
C PRO A 62 -19.52 -3.09 7.35
N ASP A 63 -20.52 -2.26 7.12
CA ASP A 63 -20.69 -1.56 5.84
C ASP A 63 -19.65 -0.46 5.66
N ALA A 64 -19.26 0.22 6.74
CA ALA A 64 -18.15 1.16 6.71
C ALA A 64 -16.83 0.47 6.28
N LEU A 65 -16.52 -0.72 6.80
CA LEU A 65 -15.38 -1.53 6.38
C LEU A 65 -15.50 -1.98 4.92
N ALA A 66 -16.70 -2.33 4.45
CA ALA A 66 -16.92 -2.66 3.04
C ALA A 66 -16.53 -1.48 2.13
N ALA A 67 -16.92 -0.26 2.48
CA ALA A 67 -16.53 0.95 1.75
C ALA A 67 -15.00 1.15 1.73
N VAL A 68 -14.29 0.87 2.83
CA VAL A 68 -12.81 0.90 2.89
C VAL A 68 -12.22 -0.11 1.90
N PHE A 69 -12.71 -1.35 1.87
CA PHE A 69 -12.17 -2.38 0.98
C PHE A 69 -12.54 -2.16 -0.49
N ASP A 70 -13.68 -1.53 -0.79
CA ASP A 70 -14.02 -1.07 -2.14
C ASP A 70 -12.97 -0.05 -2.61
N LEU A 71 -12.62 0.92 -1.77
CA LEU A 71 -11.57 1.89 -2.10
C LEU A 71 -10.20 1.23 -2.30
N VAL A 72 -9.83 0.24 -1.48
CA VAL A 72 -8.61 -0.55 -1.67
C VAL A 72 -8.57 -1.21 -3.05
N LYS A 73 -9.69 -1.80 -3.48
CA LYS A 73 -9.81 -2.43 -4.80
C LYS A 73 -9.62 -1.40 -5.92
N ASP A 74 -10.27 -0.25 -5.82
CA ASP A 74 -10.18 0.82 -6.82
C ASP A 74 -8.77 1.39 -6.89
N ILE A 75 -8.12 1.65 -5.75
CA ILE A 75 -6.72 2.07 -5.69
C ILE A 75 -5.81 1.05 -6.39
N ASN A 76 -5.92 -0.23 -6.05
CA ASN A 76 -5.07 -1.28 -6.63
C ASN A 76 -5.28 -1.44 -8.15
N THR A 77 -6.47 -1.11 -8.65
CA THR A 77 -6.80 -1.23 -10.07
C THR A 77 -6.36 -0.01 -10.88
N LEU A 78 -6.56 1.20 -10.32
CA LEU A 78 -6.41 2.45 -11.06
C LEU A 78 -5.10 3.18 -10.81
N SER A 79 -4.35 2.84 -9.76
CA SER A 79 -3.15 3.61 -9.37
C SER A 79 -2.09 3.73 -10.47
N ALA A 80 -1.96 2.73 -11.35
CA ALA A 80 -0.98 2.74 -12.42
C ALA A 80 -1.28 3.76 -13.53
N THR A 81 -2.55 4.14 -13.72
CA THR A 81 -3.02 5.07 -14.77
C THR A 81 -3.42 6.42 -14.23
N SER A 82 -3.57 6.55 -12.91
CA SER A 82 -4.08 7.75 -12.26
C SER A 82 -3.09 8.91 -12.28
N SER A 83 -3.64 10.12 -12.31
CA SER A 83 -2.88 11.35 -12.12
C SER A 83 -2.34 11.44 -10.68
N LYS A 84 -1.31 12.29 -10.50
CA LYS A 84 -0.77 12.55 -9.16
C LYS A 84 -1.86 13.05 -8.20
N GLU A 85 -2.67 13.99 -8.66
CA GLU A 85 -3.73 14.59 -7.86
C GLU A 85 -4.81 13.57 -7.46
N ALA A 86 -5.16 12.66 -8.37
CA ALA A 86 -6.10 11.58 -8.10
C ALA A 86 -5.56 10.61 -7.03
N LEU A 87 -4.26 10.27 -7.10
CA LEU A 87 -3.60 9.44 -6.09
C LEU A 87 -3.53 10.12 -4.72
N GLU A 88 -3.18 11.42 -4.69
CA GLU A 88 -3.14 12.19 -3.44
C GLU A 88 -4.54 12.30 -2.81
N THR A 89 -5.58 12.51 -3.62
CA THR A 89 -6.97 12.55 -3.16
C THR A 89 -7.40 11.21 -2.58
N ALA A 90 -7.08 10.11 -3.26
CA ALA A 90 -7.41 8.77 -2.78
C ALA A 90 -6.65 8.42 -1.49
N ALA A 91 -5.39 8.82 -1.39
CA ALA A 91 -4.59 8.63 -0.18
C ALA A 91 -5.18 9.39 1.02
N ALA A 92 -5.58 10.64 0.81
CA ALA A 92 -6.21 11.46 1.85
C ALA A 92 -7.57 10.86 2.31
N ALA A 93 -8.42 10.45 1.37
CA ALA A 93 -9.68 9.80 1.69
C ALA A 93 -9.48 8.48 2.44
N PHE A 94 -8.51 7.66 2.00
CA PHE A 94 -8.17 6.41 2.64
C PHE A 94 -7.66 6.60 4.08
N ASP A 95 -6.75 7.56 4.30
CA ASP A 95 -6.22 7.88 5.62
C ASP A 95 -7.34 8.42 6.55
N GLU A 96 -8.28 9.21 6.02
CA GLU A 96 -9.41 9.75 6.78
C GLU A 96 -10.36 8.64 7.26
N ILE A 97 -10.87 7.79 6.35
CA ILE A 97 -11.84 6.76 6.72
C ILE A 97 -11.22 5.64 7.57
N THR A 98 -9.97 5.27 7.32
CA THR A 98 -9.26 4.30 8.16
C THR A 98 -8.91 4.88 9.53
N GLY A 99 -8.64 6.18 9.60
CA GLY A 99 -8.36 6.91 10.85
C GLY A 99 -9.56 6.94 11.78
N VAL A 100 -10.78 7.14 11.27
CA VAL A 100 -12.03 7.10 12.07
C VAL A 100 -12.21 5.75 12.76
N LEU A 101 -11.87 4.65 12.07
CA LEU A 101 -11.95 3.30 12.63
C LEU A 101 -10.74 2.91 13.49
N GLY A 102 -9.75 3.79 13.65
CA GLY A 102 -8.51 3.50 14.38
C GLY A 102 -7.62 2.47 13.69
N LEU A 103 -7.82 2.24 12.38
CA LEU A 103 -6.99 1.36 11.58
C LEU A 103 -5.70 2.07 11.18
N LEU A 104 -4.64 1.30 10.86
CA LEU A 104 -3.33 1.83 10.42
C LEU A 104 -2.61 2.71 11.47
N TYR A 105 -3.01 2.65 12.75
CA TYR A 105 -2.39 3.43 13.84
C TYR A 105 -0.90 3.08 14.05
N ASN A 106 -0.49 1.87 13.69
CA ASN A 106 0.90 1.39 13.82
C ASN A 106 1.67 1.53 12.51
N ARG A 107 1.30 2.49 11.66
CA ARG A 107 2.02 2.80 10.44
C ARG A 107 3.38 3.39 10.77
N LYS A 108 4.38 2.51 10.88
CA LYS A 108 5.77 2.94 10.99
C LYS A 108 6.19 3.45 9.61
N LYS A 109 6.57 4.72 9.52
CA LYS A 109 7.48 5.16 8.47
C LYS A 109 8.83 4.56 8.86
N ASP A 110 9.08 3.31 8.46
CA ASP A 110 10.42 2.76 8.59
C ASP A 110 11.32 3.59 7.68
N GLU A 111 12.16 4.42 8.29
CA GLU A 111 13.24 5.07 7.56
C GLU A 111 14.12 3.96 7.01
N VAL A 112 14.11 3.82 5.68
CA VAL A 112 14.98 2.84 5.01
C VAL A 112 16.42 3.27 5.25
N PRO A 113 17.25 2.45 5.91
CA PRO A 113 18.65 2.82 6.13
C PRO A 113 19.36 3.13 4.81
N ALA A 114 20.25 4.10 4.83
CA ALA A 114 20.99 4.51 3.62
C ALA A 114 21.75 3.33 2.98
N GLU A 115 22.23 2.38 3.79
CA GLU A 115 22.87 1.15 3.33
C GLU A 115 21.93 0.28 2.49
N VAL A 116 20.69 0.11 2.96
CA VAL A 116 19.66 -0.68 2.26
C VAL A 116 19.31 -0.01 0.92
N THR A 117 19.18 1.31 0.90
CA THR A 117 18.92 2.07 -0.33
C THR A 117 20.07 1.89 -1.33
N ALA A 118 21.32 1.99 -0.88
CA ALA A 118 22.50 1.79 -1.71
C ALA A 118 22.59 0.36 -2.29
N LEU A 119 22.21 -0.66 -1.51
CA LEU A 119 22.16 -2.04 -1.98
C LEU A 119 21.08 -2.25 -3.04
N VAL A 120 19.91 -1.63 -2.90
CA VAL A 120 18.84 -1.69 -3.92
C VAL A 120 19.29 -1.05 -5.23
N GLU A 121 19.99 0.09 -5.18
CA GLU A 121 20.53 0.74 -6.37
C GLU A 121 21.59 -0.13 -7.05
N LYS A 122 22.54 -0.71 -6.29
CA LYS A 122 23.52 -1.66 -6.80
C LYS A 122 22.88 -2.88 -7.46
N ARG A 123 21.83 -3.44 -6.83
CA ARG A 123 21.07 -4.55 -7.41
C ARG A 123 20.41 -4.15 -8.73
N ALA A 124 19.81 -2.98 -8.80
CA ALA A 124 19.18 -2.48 -10.03
C ALA A 124 20.21 -2.30 -11.16
N ALA A 125 21.42 -1.81 -10.84
CA ALA A 125 22.51 -1.70 -11.78
C ALA A 125 23.02 -3.07 -12.27
N ALA A 126 23.20 -4.04 -11.37
CA ALA A 126 23.59 -5.41 -11.72
C ALA A 126 22.55 -6.07 -12.66
N LYS A 127 21.25 -5.91 -12.39
CA LYS A 127 20.19 -6.39 -13.29
C LYS A 127 20.23 -5.75 -14.67
N LYS A 128 20.49 -4.44 -14.77
CA LYS A 128 20.68 -3.76 -16.06
C LYS A 128 21.88 -4.29 -16.83
N ALA A 129 22.95 -4.64 -16.11
CA ALA A 129 24.16 -5.26 -16.68
C ALA A 129 23.98 -6.76 -16.99
N LYS A 130 22.82 -7.37 -16.67
CA LYS A 130 22.52 -8.81 -16.75
C LYS A 130 23.44 -9.68 -15.86
N ASP A 131 24.02 -9.08 -14.83
CA ASP A 131 24.80 -9.78 -13.80
C ASP A 131 23.84 -10.30 -12.72
N TRP A 132 23.27 -11.46 -13.02
CA TRP A 132 22.27 -12.10 -12.14
C TRP A 132 22.89 -12.61 -10.85
N ALA A 133 24.16 -13.07 -10.89
CA ALA A 133 24.84 -13.58 -9.71
C ALA A 133 25.01 -12.49 -8.64
N THR A 134 25.47 -11.30 -9.04
CA THR A 134 25.57 -10.15 -8.13
C THR A 134 24.20 -9.68 -7.65
N ALA A 135 23.19 -9.67 -8.53
CA ALA A 135 21.83 -9.25 -8.16
C ALA A 135 21.20 -10.19 -7.11
N ASP A 136 21.45 -11.50 -7.21
CA ASP A 136 20.93 -12.48 -6.26
C ASP A 136 21.71 -12.46 -4.93
N ALA A 137 23.02 -12.24 -4.95
CA ALA A 137 23.83 -12.04 -3.75
C ALA A 137 23.34 -10.83 -2.95
N ILE A 138 23.09 -9.69 -3.61
CA ILE A 138 22.54 -8.49 -2.95
C ILE A 138 21.14 -8.74 -2.42
N ARG A 139 20.31 -9.51 -3.11
CA ARG A 139 18.99 -9.89 -2.60
C ARG A 139 19.10 -10.70 -1.30
N ALA A 140 20.01 -11.64 -1.24
CA ALA A 140 20.25 -12.43 -0.01
C ALA A 140 20.75 -11.54 1.14
N GLU A 141 21.64 -10.58 0.85
CA GLU A 141 22.13 -9.61 1.83
C GLU A 141 20.99 -8.73 2.38
N LEU A 142 20.13 -8.19 1.51
CA LEU A 142 18.94 -7.44 1.91
C LEU A 142 18.01 -8.28 2.79
N THR A 143 17.81 -9.56 2.45
CA THR A 143 17.00 -10.49 3.25
C THR A 143 17.63 -10.73 4.63
N ALA A 144 18.95 -10.88 4.72
CA ALA A 144 19.67 -11.02 6.00
C ALA A 144 19.55 -9.76 6.88
N MET A 145 19.42 -8.58 6.26
CA MET A 145 19.15 -7.30 6.95
C MET A 145 17.67 -7.10 7.32
N GLY A 146 16.80 -8.10 7.08
CA GLY A 146 15.38 -8.03 7.38
C GLY A 146 14.53 -7.27 6.33
N TRP A 147 15.04 -7.15 5.10
CA TRP A 147 14.34 -6.45 4.01
C TRP A 147 14.06 -7.38 2.84
N ALA A 148 12.81 -7.38 2.38
CA ALA A 148 12.43 -8.00 1.12
C ALA A 148 12.41 -6.97 0.00
N VAL A 149 12.93 -7.35 -1.18
CA VAL A 149 12.87 -6.53 -2.38
C VAL A 149 11.97 -7.20 -3.42
N LYS A 150 10.94 -6.48 -3.86
CA LYS A 150 10.01 -6.90 -4.91
C LYS A 150 10.22 -6.04 -6.14
N ASP A 151 10.41 -6.67 -7.29
CA ASP A 151 10.49 -5.96 -8.57
C ASP A 151 9.08 -5.65 -9.07
N THR A 152 8.81 -4.38 -9.35
CA THR A 152 7.56 -3.91 -9.93
C THR A 152 7.82 -3.21 -11.26
N ALA A 153 6.78 -3.00 -12.07
CA ALA A 153 6.89 -2.23 -13.31
C ALA A 153 7.42 -0.80 -13.09
N GLN A 154 7.26 -0.27 -11.88
CA GLN A 154 7.70 1.07 -11.48
C GLN A 154 9.08 1.08 -10.79
N GLY A 155 9.71 -0.09 -10.64
CA GLY A 155 11.01 -0.25 -10.02
C GLY A 155 11.00 -1.17 -8.78
N PRO A 156 12.14 -1.33 -8.11
CA PRO A 156 12.24 -2.15 -6.92
C PRO A 156 11.49 -1.51 -5.75
N GLN A 157 10.64 -2.28 -5.12
CA GLN A 157 9.91 -1.93 -3.90
C GLN A 157 10.51 -2.70 -2.73
N LEU A 158 10.75 -2.01 -1.62
CA LEU A 158 11.23 -2.58 -0.37
C LEU A 158 10.08 -2.80 0.59
N SER A 159 10.12 -3.91 1.31
CA SER A 159 9.26 -4.16 2.48
C SER A 159 10.10 -4.80 3.58
N LYS A 160 9.77 -4.52 4.84
CA LYS A 160 10.42 -5.17 5.98
C LYS A 160 9.84 -6.56 6.17
N LEU A 161 10.69 -7.54 6.47
CA LEU A 161 10.31 -8.92 6.74
C LEU A 161 9.74 -9.10 8.14
#